data_24461397d48c4aff2207db67ae4f35ed
#
_entry.id   24461397d48c4aff2207db67ae4f35ed
#
_cell.length_a   1.000
_cell.length_b   1.000
_cell.length_c   1.000
_cell.angle_alpha   90.00
_cell.angle_beta   90.00
_cell.angle_gamma   90.00
#
_symmetry.space_group_name_H-M   'P 1'
#
loop_
_entity.id
_entity.type
_entity.pdbx_description
1 polymer ?
#
loop_
_entity_poly.entity_id
_entity_poly.type
_entity_poly.pdbx_seq_one_letter_code
_entity_poly.pdbx_strand_id
1 'polypeptide(L)'
;MSYSGEMIREVAANAEPEPAAQPEDLGRYFLERANAGDVEGLVALYEPGAVLAFPPGRLAAGHEEIRKVYAELLADKPSFGSAGQRLAIRNGDLALTSTRLPGGGATVEVARRQPDGSWRWVIDQPAVLPCGDQGNGSRSGSPHPRRAGPAARVDDR
;
A
#
# COMPACT_ATOMS: atom_id res chain seq x y z
N MET A 1 28.93 39.33 11.16
CA MET A 1 28.36 39.17 9.80
C MET A 1 28.11 37.69 9.59
N SER A 2 26.86 37.29 9.82
CA SER A 2 26.43 35.89 9.72
C SER A 2 25.36 35.76 8.65
N TYR A 3 25.80 35.66 7.40
CA TYR A 3 24.88 35.49 6.23
C TYR A 3 24.88 34.09 5.62
N SER A 4 25.52 33.11 6.24
CA SER A 4 25.71 31.80 5.59
C SER A 4 24.67 30.73 5.95
N GLY A 5 23.84 30.93 6.95
CA GLY A 5 22.94 29.87 7.44
C GLY A 5 21.55 29.84 6.80
N GLU A 6 21.03 31.01 6.39
CA GLU A 6 19.68 31.09 5.81
C GLU A 6 19.65 30.76 4.33
N MET A 7 20.67 31.19 3.55
CA MET A 7 20.76 30.85 2.14
C MET A 7 20.89 29.34 1.87
N ILE A 8 21.52 28.60 2.75
CA ILE A 8 21.68 27.14 2.59
C ILE A 8 20.35 26.42 2.84
N ARG A 9 19.50 26.92 3.73
CA ARG A 9 18.16 26.35 3.98
C ARG A 9 17.16 26.67 2.84
N GLU A 10 17.27 27.81 2.22
CA GLU A 10 16.38 28.22 1.13
C GLU A 10 16.72 27.50 -0.19
N VAL A 11 17.99 27.19 -0.44
CA VAL A 11 18.43 26.40 -1.60
C VAL A 11 17.99 24.94 -1.46
N ALA A 12 17.96 24.39 -0.25
CA ALA A 12 17.48 23.02 0.00
C ALA A 12 15.95 22.87 -0.14
N ALA A 13 15.19 23.95 0.06
CA ALA A 13 13.73 23.94 -0.05
C ALA A 13 13.24 23.97 -1.51
N ASN A 14 14.09 24.31 -2.48
CA ASN A 14 13.76 24.40 -3.91
C ASN A 14 14.42 23.30 -4.77
N ALA A 15 15.11 22.36 -4.17
CA ALA A 15 15.66 21.21 -4.92
C ALA A 15 14.50 20.29 -5.33
N GLU A 16 14.36 20.04 -6.63
CA GLU A 16 13.42 19.02 -7.11
C GLU A 16 13.74 17.67 -6.44
N PRO A 17 12.71 16.90 -6.04
CA PRO A 17 12.92 15.62 -5.40
C PRO A 17 13.73 14.69 -6.31
N GLU A 18 14.73 14.02 -5.77
CA GLU A 18 15.55 13.06 -6.50
C GLU A 18 14.66 12.00 -7.17
N PRO A 19 14.82 11.80 -8.51
CA PRO A 19 14.03 10.80 -9.22
C PRO A 19 14.55 9.39 -8.92
N ALA A 20 13.64 8.41 -8.90
CA ALA A 20 13.97 7.02 -8.66
C ALA A 20 14.75 6.42 -9.86
N ALA A 21 16.00 6.03 -9.64
CA ALA A 21 16.85 5.41 -10.68
C ALA A 21 16.46 3.94 -10.91
N GLN A 22 15.88 3.29 -9.89
CA GLN A 22 15.41 1.91 -9.93
C GLN A 22 13.98 1.86 -9.39
N PRO A 23 13.13 0.90 -9.81
CA PRO A 23 11.78 0.80 -9.28
C PRO A 23 11.76 0.54 -7.78
N GLU A 24 12.77 -0.11 -7.23
CA GLU A 24 12.92 -0.35 -5.79
C GLU A 24 13.14 0.95 -4.99
N ASP A 25 13.70 1.99 -5.60
CA ASP A 25 13.91 3.28 -4.93
C ASP A 25 12.59 3.97 -4.58
N LEU A 26 11.52 3.71 -5.33
CA LEU A 26 10.20 4.32 -5.11
C LEU A 26 9.69 4.08 -3.69
N GLY A 27 9.77 2.83 -3.19
CA GLY A 27 9.34 2.48 -1.85
C GLY A 27 10.21 3.14 -0.76
N ARG A 28 11.51 3.25 -0.99
CA ARG A 28 12.43 3.94 -0.08
C ARG A 28 12.12 5.44 -0.03
N TYR A 29 11.99 6.08 -1.17
CA TYR A 29 11.64 7.50 -1.24
C TYR A 29 10.25 7.79 -0.66
N PHE A 30 9.31 6.88 -0.84
CA PHE A 30 8.00 7.00 -0.20
C PHE A 30 8.15 7.12 1.32
N LEU A 31 8.89 6.21 1.96
CA LEU A 31 9.08 6.24 3.41
C LEU A 31 9.78 7.52 3.88
N GLU A 32 10.84 7.93 3.19
CA GLU A 32 11.60 9.14 3.51
C GLU A 32 10.71 10.39 3.44
N ARG A 33 9.96 10.55 2.35
CA ARG A 33 9.12 11.71 2.07
C ARG A 33 7.86 11.73 2.95
N ALA A 34 7.23 10.58 3.16
CA ALA A 34 6.07 10.47 4.03
C ALA A 34 6.41 10.82 5.48
N ASN A 35 7.53 10.32 6.00
CA ASN A 35 7.99 10.64 7.35
C ASN A 35 8.47 12.10 7.48
N ALA A 36 8.89 12.72 6.39
CA ALA A 36 9.22 14.14 6.34
C ALA A 36 8.00 15.06 6.18
N GLY A 37 6.81 14.49 5.91
CA GLY A 37 5.60 15.27 5.61
C GLY A 37 5.65 15.95 4.24
N ASP A 38 6.49 15.45 3.34
CA ASP A 38 6.72 16.02 2.00
C ASP A 38 5.66 15.52 1.00
N VAL A 39 4.53 16.19 0.98
CA VAL A 39 3.41 15.86 0.07
C VAL A 39 3.82 15.99 -1.40
N GLU A 40 4.53 17.07 -1.77
CA GLU A 40 4.93 17.27 -3.16
C GLU A 40 5.97 16.24 -3.61
N GLY A 41 6.90 15.88 -2.74
CA GLY A 41 7.83 14.79 -2.98
C GLY A 41 7.13 13.44 -3.18
N LEU A 42 6.06 13.16 -2.43
CA LEU A 42 5.25 11.95 -2.64
C LEU A 42 4.54 11.98 -3.99
N VAL A 43 3.91 13.08 -4.36
CA VAL A 43 3.25 13.24 -5.66
C VAL A 43 4.22 13.05 -6.82
N ALA A 44 5.47 13.49 -6.67
CA ALA A 44 6.51 13.32 -7.67
C ALA A 44 6.92 11.86 -7.94
N LEU A 45 6.56 10.92 -7.06
CA LEU A 45 6.76 9.48 -7.29
C LEU A 45 5.79 8.89 -8.31
N TYR A 46 4.75 9.63 -8.67
CA TYR A 46 3.68 9.18 -9.57
C TYR A 46 3.77 9.85 -10.94
N GLU A 47 3.32 9.15 -11.97
CA GLU A 47 3.04 9.79 -13.26
C GLU A 47 1.86 10.79 -13.13
N PRO A 48 1.79 11.82 -14.00
CA PRO A 48 0.71 12.82 -13.95
C PRO A 48 -0.70 12.23 -14.00
N GLY A 49 -0.89 11.10 -14.69
CA GLY A 49 -2.18 10.39 -14.80
C GLY A 49 -2.29 9.13 -13.94
N ALA A 50 -1.41 8.94 -12.96
CA ALA A 50 -1.42 7.76 -12.10
C ALA A 50 -2.72 7.61 -11.29
N VAL A 51 -3.00 6.38 -10.88
CA VAL A 51 -4.18 6.05 -10.06
C VAL A 51 -3.72 5.41 -8.75
N LEU A 52 -4.14 6.02 -7.64
CA LEU A 52 -3.95 5.54 -6.29
C LEU A 52 -5.28 5.01 -5.75
N ALA A 53 -5.31 3.74 -5.35
CA ALA A 53 -6.50 3.13 -4.74
C ALA A 53 -6.52 3.36 -3.21
N PHE A 54 -6.74 4.60 -2.80
CA PHE A 54 -6.80 4.99 -1.40
C PHE A 54 -7.65 6.28 -1.21
N PRO A 55 -8.39 6.42 -0.09
CA PRO A 55 -8.67 5.39 0.94
C PRO A 55 -9.49 4.22 0.40
N PRO A 56 -9.68 3.14 1.16
CA PRO A 56 -10.43 1.96 0.70
C PRO A 56 -11.77 2.31 0.06
N GLY A 57 -12.02 1.76 -1.13
CA GLY A 57 -13.23 2.04 -1.91
C GLY A 57 -13.21 3.31 -2.75
N ARG A 58 -12.11 4.07 -2.75
CA ARG A 58 -11.91 5.27 -3.58
C ARG A 58 -10.69 5.15 -4.47
N LEU A 59 -10.76 5.81 -5.63
CA LEU A 59 -9.63 5.98 -6.54
C LEU A 59 -9.31 7.45 -6.64
N ALA A 60 -8.05 7.80 -6.39
CA ALA A 60 -7.51 9.13 -6.64
C ALA A 60 -6.75 9.08 -7.96
N ALA A 61 -7.24 9.79 -8.95
CA ALA A 61 -6.65 9.82 -10.29
C ALA A 61 -5.97 11.16 -10.56
N GLY A 62 -4.70 11.08 -10.94
CA GLY A 62 -3.86 12.23 -11.25
C GLY A 62 -3.28 12.92 -10.01
N HIS A 63 -2.28 13.78 -10.26
CA HIS A 63 -1.51 14.45 -9.21
C HIS A 63 -2.36 15.26 -8.23
N GLU A 64 -3.42 15.92 -8.71
CA GLU A 64 -4.26 16.76 -7.86
C GLU A 64 -5.00 15.94 -6.80
N GLU A 65 -5.63 14.84 -7.20
CA GLU A 65 -6.34 13.96 -6.27
C GLU A 65 -5.38 13.20 -5.34
N ILE A 66 -4.25 12.73 -5.86
CA ILE A 66 -3.19 12.08 -5.07
C ILE A 66 -2.64 13.05 -4.02
N ARG A 67 -2.43 14.32 -4.37
CA ARG A 67 -2.00 15.37 -3.44
C ARG A 67 -2.98 15.55 -2.29
N LYS A 68 -4.27 15.60 -2.57
CA LYS A 68 -5.32 15.72 -1.53
C LYS A 68 -5.27 14.53 -0.57
N VAL A 69 -5.14 13.31 -1.09
CA VAL A 69 -5.03 12.10 -0.28
C VAL A 69 -3.82 12.19 0.67
N TYR A 70 -2.65 12.55 0.17
CA TYR A 70 -1.46 12.64 1.02
C TYR A 70 -1.49 13.82 1.97
N ALA A 71 -2.06 14.94 1.60
CA ALA A 71 -2.25 16.08 2.50
C ALA A 71 -3.14 15.70 3.71
N GLU A 72 -4.21 14.96 3.48
CA GLU A 72 -5.07 14.44 4.54
C GLU A 72 -4.36 13.36 5.38
N LEU A 73 -3.70 12.39 4.72
CA LEU A 73 -3.01 11.29 5.39
C LEU A 73 -1.88 11.77 6.31
N LEU A 74 -1.13 12.78 5.89
CA LEU A 74 0.02 13.29 6.63
C LEU A 74 -0.33 14.40 7.63
N ALA A 75 -1.59 14.87 7.69
CA ALA A 75 -2.02 15.93 8.59
C ALA A 75 -1.75 15.58 10.07
N ASP A 76 -1.93 14.32 10.45
CA ASP A 76 -1.70 13.80 11.81
C ASP A 76 -0.26 13.34 12.04
N LYS A 77 0.65 13.59 11.11
CA LYS A 77 2.07 13.21 11.17
C LYS A 77 2.30 11.73 11.54
N PRO A 78 1.68 10.78 10.82
CA PRO A 78 1.87 9.37 11.06
C PRO A 78 3.34 8.99 10.83
N SER A 79 3.81 7.94 11.52
CA SER A 79 5.13 7.36 11.30
C SER A 79 5.00 6.09 10.48
N PHE A 80 5.71 6.03 9.37
CA PHE A 80 5.78 4.86 8.51
C PHE A 80 7.06 4.08 8.80
N GLY A 81 6.90 2.83 9.22
CA GLY A 81 8.01 1.94 9.48
C GLY A 81 8.61 1.34 8.22
N SER A 82 9.88 0.96 8.30
CA SER A 82 10.51 0.15 7.26
C SER A 82 9.80 -1.20 7.20
N ALA A 83 9.23 -1.50 6.05
CA ALA A 83 8.57 -2.77 5.78
C ALA A 83 9.41 -3.62 4.82
N GLY A 84 9.11 -4.92 4.72
CA GLY A 84 9.85 -5.85 3.89
C GLY A 84 9.61 -5.61 2.39
N GLN A 85 10.32 -4.64 1.80
CA GLN A 85 10.29 -4.42 0.37
C GLN A 85 10.86 -5.64 -0.37
N ARG A 86 10.16 -6.04 -1.44
CA ARG A 86 10.58 -7.14 -2.32
C ARG A 86 11.32 -6.60 -3.53
N LEU A 87 12.12 -7.46 -4.16
CA LEU A 87 12.68 -7.16 -5.46
C LEU A 87 11.57 -6.94 -6.49
N ALA A 88 11.72 -5.90 -7.33
CA ALA A 88 10.76 -5.60 -8.36
C ALA A 88 10.76 -6.69 -9.45
N ILE A 89 9.56 -7.04 -9.91
CA ILE A 89 9.38 -7.89 -11.09
C ILE A 89 9.32 -6.97 -12.30
N ARG A 90 10.22 -7.14 -13.25
CA ARG A 90 10.37 -6.25 -14.41
C ARG A 90 9.94 -6.92 -15.70
N ASN A 91 9.30 -6.14 -16.56
CA ASN A 91 8.99 -6.51 -17.94
C ASN A 91 9.12 -5.26 -18.84
N GLY A 92 10.26 -5.13 -19.51
CA GLY A 92 10.57 -3.95 -20.33
C GLY A 92 10.55 -2.67 -19.47
N ASP A 93 9.72 -1.72 -19.85
CA ASP A 93 9.56 -0.44 -19.15
C ASP A 93 8.54 -0.48 -17.99
N LEU A 94 8.01 -1.64 -17.67
CA LEU A 94 7.12 -1.84 -16.52
C LEU A 94 7.81 -2.61 -15.42
N ALA A 95 7.46 -2.28 -14.19
CA ALA A 95 7.87 -3.02 -13.01
C ALA A 95 6.71 -3.14 -12.03
N LEU A 96 6.58 -4.31 -11.41
CA LEU A 96 5.71 -4.52 -10.25
C LEU A 96 6.59 -4.39 -9.01
N THR A 97 6.26 -3.44 -8.15
CA THR A 97 6.83 -3.28 -6.81
C THR A 97 5.86 -3.78 -5.77
N SER A 98 6.36 -4.26 -4.65
CA SER A 98 5.53 -4.70 -3.54
C SER A 98 6.28 -4.66 -2.22
N THR A 99 5.53 -4.41 -1.15
CA THR A 99 6.06 -4.35 0.21
C THR A 99 5.13 -5.13 1.13
N ARG A 100 5.69 -6.03 1.95
CA ARG A 100 4.91 -6.74 2.95
C ARG A 100 4.56 -5.81 4.11
N LEU A 101 3.30 -5.79 4.50
CA LEU A 101 2.83 -5.01 5.65
C LEU A 101 3.01 -5.78 6.97
N PRO A 102 3.34 -5.10 8.09
CA PRO A 102 3.54 -5.75 9.40
C PRO A 102 2.34 -6.55 9.90
N GLY A 103 1.11 -6.09 9.61
CA GLY A 103 -0.14 -6.75 10.01
C GLY A 103 -0.62 -7.84 9.06
N GLY A 104 0.19 -8.21 8.07
CA GLY A 104 -0.22 -9.09 6.96
C GLY A 104 -0.74 -8.29 5.75
N GLY A 105 -0.77 -8.93 4.59
CA GLY A 105 -1.06 -8.25 3.34
C GLY A 105 0.19 -7.59 2.72
N ALA A 106 -0.04 -6.80 1.71
CA ALA A 106 1.03 -6.13 0.98
C ALA A 106 0.54 -4.83 0.34
N THR A 107 1.46 -3.93 0.05
CA THR A 107 1.27 -2.93 -1.01
C THR A 107 1.66 -3.56 -2.34
N VAL A 108 1.03 -3.16 -3.41
CA VAL A 108 1.37 -3.59 -4.77
C VAL A 108 1.24 -2.41 -5.70
N GLU A 109 2.30 -2.10 -6.42
CA GLU A 109 2.32 -0.97 -7.33
C GLU A 109 2.86 -1.38 -8.71
N VAL A 110 2.38 -0.72 -9.74
CA VAL A 110 2.95 -0.78 -11.08
C VAL A 110 3.72 0.50 -11.33
N ALA A 111 5.01 0.38 -11.63
CA ALA A 111 5.87 1.48 -12.03
C ALA A 111 6.18 1.42 -13.51
N ARG A 112 6.41 2.59 -14.12
CA ARG A 112 6.86 2.73 -15.50
C ARG A 112 8.16 3.50 -15.56
N ARG A 113 9.05 3.04 -16.43
CA ARG A 113 10.27 3.76 -16.76
C ARG A 113 9.95 4.96 -17.63
N GLN A 114 10.44 6.12 -17.21
CA GLN A 114 10.25 7.38 -17.88
C GLN A 114 11.29 7.57 -19.00
N PRO A 115 11.11 8.51 -19.94
CA PRO A 115 12.08 8.79 -21.00
C PRO A 115 13.47 9.18 -20.50
N ASP A 116 13.56 9.80 -19.30
CA ASP A 116 14.83 10.15 -18.64
C ASP A 116 15.51 8.96 -17.92
N GLY A 117 14.89 7.78 -17.97
CA GLY A 117 15.36 6.57 -17.32
C GLY A 117 14.92 6.41 -15.86
N SER A 118 14.30 7.41 -15.27
CA SER A 118 13.73 7.31 -13.92
C SER A 118 12.45 6.44 -13.91
N TRP A 119 12.02 6.07 -12.71
CA TRP A 119 10.81 5.28 -12.51
C TRP A 119 9.75 6.08 -11.76
N ARG A 120 8.48 5.92 -12.15
CA ARG A 120 7.32 6.50 -11.47
C ARG A 120 6.20 5.48 -11.38
N TRP A 121 5.41 5.55 -10.32
CA TRP A 121 4.22 4.72 -10.19
C TRP A 121 3.10 5.18 -11.13
N VAL A 122 2.43 4.21 -11.71
CA VAL A 122 1.27 4.38 -12.62
C VAL A 122 -0.02 3.96 -11.93
N ILE A 123 0.05 2.85 -11.18
CA ILE A 123 -1.04 2.29 -10.41
C ILE A 123 -0.49 1.94 -9.03
N ASP A 124 -1.21 2.31 -8.00
CA ASP A 124 -0.83 2.02 -6.62
C ASP A 124 -2.02 1.46 -5.84
N GLN A 125 -1.83 0.28 -5.29
CA GLN A 125 -2.76 -0.40 -4.38
C GLN A 125 -2.08 -0.59 -3.02
N PRO A 126 -2.20 0.38 -2.09
CA PRO A 126 -1.43 0.39 -0.84
C PRO A 126 -1.90 -0.63 0.20
N ALA A 127 -3.00 -1.34 -0.04
CA ALA A 127 -3.51 -2.33 0.89
C ALA A 127 -4.17 -3.51 0.14
N VAL A 128 -3.38 -4.51 -0.20
CA VAL A 128 -3.87 -5.83 -0.60
C VAL A 128 -3.88 -6.70 0.65
N LEU A 129 -5.04 -6.86 1.25
CA LEU A 129 -5.22 -7.71 2.42
C LEU A 129 -5.21 -9.17 2.01
N PRO A 130 -4.66 -10.08 2.84
CA PRO A 130 -4.87 -11.51 2.61
C PRO A 130 -6.39 -11.76 2.59
N CYS A 131 -6.85 -12.66 1.74
CA CYS A 131 -8.22 -13.17 1.85
C CYS A 131 -8.40 -13.61 3.30
N GLY A 132 -9.17 -12.86 4.08
CA GLY A 132 -9.51 -13.26 5.42
C GLY A 132 -10.06 -14.66 5.31
N ASP A 133 -9.57 -15.56 6.14
CA ASP A 133 -10.31 -16.76 6.46
C ASP A 133 -11.69 -16.24 6.84
N GLN A 134 -12.65 -16.40 5.92
CA GLN A 134 -14.05 -16.09 6.17
C GLN A 134 -14.39 -16.97 7.36
N GLY A 135 -14.25 -16.37 8.56
CA GLY A 135 -14.39 -17.06 9.82
C GLY A 135 -15.45 -18.11 9.65
N ASN A 136 -15.05 -19.35 9.70
CA ASN A 136 -15.94 -20.48 9.75
C ASN A 136 -16.90 -20.18 10.90
N GLY A 137 -18.03 -19.53 10.51
CA GLY A 137 -19.09 -19.22 11.44
C GLY A 137 -19.39 -20.53 12.11
N SER A 138 -19.08 -20.59 13.39
CA SER A 138 -19.44 -21.66 14.27
C SER A 138 -20.90 -22.02 13.98
N ARG A 139 -21.10 -23.00 13.10
CA ARG A 139 -22.34 -23.73 13.09
C ARG A 139 -22.36 -24.44 14.43
N SER A 140 -22.96 -23.79 15.42
CA SER A 140 -23.45 -24.45 16.58
C SER A 140 -24.43 -25.49 16.08
N GLY A 141 -23.91 -26.69 15.81
CA GLY A 141 -24.69 -27.88 15.57
C GLY A 141 -25.50 -28.14 16.83
N SER A 142 -26.74 -27.75 16.80
CA SER A 142 -27.71 -28.26 17.78
C SER A 142 -27.69 -29.79 17.69
N PRO A 143 -27.51 -30.50 18.80
CA PRO A 143 -27.58 -31.95 18.78
C PRO A 143 -29.02 -32.37 18.41
N HIS A 144 -29.16 -32.97 17.23
CA HIS A 144 -30.39 -33.63 16.90
C HIS A 144 -30.66 -34.75 17.94
N PRO A 145 -31.83 -34.78 18.56
CA PRO A 145 -32.21 -35.90 19.42
C PRO A 145 -32.30 -37.17 18.59
N ARG A 146 -31.52 -38.17 18.95
CA ARG A 146 -31.59 -39.50 18.36
C ARG A 146 -33.03 -40.01 18.58
N ARG A 147 -33.76 -40.24 17.47
CA ARG A 147 -34.99 -40.97 17.45
C ARG A 147 -34.70 -42.39 17.95
N ALA A 148 -35.29 -42.78 19.06
CA ALA A 148 -35.33 -44.17 19.51
C ALA A 148 -36.15 -44.99 18.49
N GLY A 149 -35.51 -45.98 17.88
CA GLY A 149 -36.19 -46.96 17.08
C GLY A 149 -37.06 -47.89 17.94
N PRO A 150 -38.13 -48.44 17.36
CA PRO A 150 -39.03 -49.30 18.13
C PRO A 150 -38.37 -50.62 18.49
N ALA A 151 -38.59 -51.02 19.73
CA ALA A 151 -38.14 -52.29 20.28
C ALA A 151 -38.76 -53.47 19.48
N ALA A 152 -37.89 -54.35 18.99
CA ALA A 152 -38.31 -55.62 18.45
C ALA A 152 -38.94 -56.50 19.54
N ARG A 153 -40.16 -56.91 19.35
CA ARG A 153 -40.81 -57.95 20.18
C ARG A 153 -40.20 -59.29 19.82
N VAL A 154 -39.67 -59.91 20.85
CA VAL A 154 -39.35 -61.34 20.81
C VAL A 154 -40.65 -62.08 21.06
N ASP A 155 -41.13 -62.82 20.10
CA ASP A 155 -42.20 -63.79 20.26
C ASP A 155 -41.55 -65.16 20.56
N ASP A 156 -41.95 -65.66 21.68
CA ASP A 156 -41.60 -66.98 22.20
C ASP A 156 -42.54 -68.03 21.61
N ARG A 157 -41.94 -69.04 20.90
CA ARG A 157 -42.48 -70.40 20.76
C ARG A 157 -41.41 -71.33 20.22
#